data_d4908eb23863a80178a04a93cac61ad9
#
_entry.id   d4908eb23863a80178a04a93cac61ad9
#
_cell.length_a   1.000
_cell.length_b   1.000
_cell.length_c   1.000
_cell.angle_alpha   90.00
_cell.angle_beta   90.00
_cell.angle_gamma   90.00
#
_symmetry.space_group_name_H-M   'P 1'
#
loop_
_entity.id
_entity.type
_entity.pdbx_description
1 polymer ?
#
loop_
_entity_poly.entity_id
_entity_poly.type
_entity_poly.pdbx_seq_one_letter_code
_entity_poly.pdbx_strand_id
1 'polypeptide(L)'
;MSVQSLNHYNLRVPRTTLAEFERFYVDVLGFRAERFARNGIEGFWLYAADEPLVHVTQVETPPEPTSSASTAPAHTSGIVDHVAFTCERLENLLARLHRLDVRHTRHDFPEFGFVQIVVHDPLGLKIELNFTEPGGAR
;
A
#
# COMPACT_ATOMS: atom_id res chain seq x y z
N MET A 1 -23.23 -16.75 -9.89
CA MET A 1 -22.10 -16.39 -9.02
C MET A 1 -21.58 -15.03 -9.44
N SER A 2 -21.38 -14.15 -8.53
CA SER A 2 -20.82 -12.82 -8.82
C SER A 2 -19.83 -12.40 -7.75
N VAL A 3 -18.67 -11.91 -8.17
CA VAL A 3 -17.78 -11.16 -7.31
C VAL A 3 -18.43 -9.81 -7.02
N GLN A 4 -18.46 -9.39 -5.75
CA GLN A 4 -19.07 -8.12 -5.34
C GLN A 4 -18.01 -7.01 -5.22
N SER A 5 -16.88 -7.31 -4.58
CA SER A 5 -15.81 -6.34 -4.32
C SER A 5 -14.53 -7.07 -3.93
N LEU A 6 -13.43 -6.32 -3.87
CA LEU A 6 -12.25 -6.78 -3.15
C LEU A 6 -12.55 -6.69 -1.65
N ASN A 7 -12.42 -7.82 -0.94
CA ASN A 7 -12.56 -7.83 0.53
C ASN A 7 -11.28 -7.36 1.20
N HIS A 8 -10.17 -8.04 0.92
CA HIS A 8 -8.84 -7.65 1.39
C HIS A 8 -7.75 -8.35 0.57
N TYR A 9 -6.52 -7.93 0.74
CA TYR A 9 -5.34 -8.67 0.33
C TYR A 9 -4.37 -8.82 1.51
N ASN A 10 -3.51 -9.85 1.46
CA ASN A 10 -2.55 -10.12 2.52
C ASN A 10 -1.12 -9.92 2.01
N LEU A 11 -0.32 -9.25 2.83
CA LEU A 11 1.11 -9.06 2.62
C LEU A 11 1.89 -9.90 3.64
N ARG A 12 2.85 -10.67 3.14
CA ARG A 12 3.76 -11.46 3.97
C ARG A 12 5.04 -10.66 4.19
N VAL A 13 5.29 -10.27 5.43
CA VAL A 13 6.36 -9.34 5.78
C VAL A 13 7.35 -10.01 6.73
N PRO A 14 8.66 -9.94 6.44
CA PRO A 14 9.69 -10.45 7.35
C PRO A 14 9.60 -9.75 8.72
N ARG A 15 9.81 -10.52 9.78
CA ARG A 15 9.79 -10.01 11.16
C ARG A 15 10.65 -8.77 11.35
N THR A 16 11.84 -8.75 10.73
CA THR A 16 12.81 -7.66 10.82
C THR A 16 12.33 -6.35 10.20
N THR A 17 11.36 -6.41 9.28
CA THR A 17 10.83 -5.25 8.53
C THR A 17 9.43 -4.84 9.02
N LEU A 18 8.82 -5.62 9.90
CA LEU A 18 7.42 -5.45 10.29
C LEU A 18 7.11 -4.05 10.87
N ALA A 19 7.99 -3.54 11.73
CA ALA A 19 7.81 -2.22 12.35
C ALA A 19 7.96 -1.05 11.36
N GLU A 20 8.88 -1.16 10.41
CA GLU A 20 9.04 -0.18 9.33
C GLU A 20 7.83 -0.19 8.40
N PHE A 21 7.34 -1.39 8.11
CA PHE A 21 6.16 -1.62 7.28
C PHE A 21 4.91 -0.99 7.90
N GLU A 22 4.67 -1.22 9.20
CA GLU A 22 3.57 -0.61 9.94
C GLU A 22 3.65 0.93 9.89
N ARG A 23 4.83 1.50 10.18
CA ARG A 23 5.01 2.96 10.13
C ARG A 23 4.71 3.54 8.76
N PHE A 24 5.13 2.88 7.69
CA PHE A 24 4.82 3.34 6.34
C PHE A 24 3.30 3.41 6.10
N TYR A 25 2.58 2.34 6.38
CA TYR A 25 1.13 2.31 6.15
C TYR A 25 0.36 3.25 7.08
N VAL A 26 0.78 3.39 8.33
CA VAL A 26 0.12 4.27 9.30
C VAL A 26 0.53 5.74 9.11
N ASP A 27 1.83 6.04 9.17
CA ASP A 27 2.31 7.41 9.21
C ASP A 27 2.32 8.09 7.84
N VAL A 28 2.60 7.34 6.77
CA VAL A 28 2.64 7.86 5.40
C VAL A 28 1.26 7.79 4.75
N LEU A 29 0.67 6.60 4.69
CA LEU A 29 -0.59 6.40 3.96
C LEU A 29 -1.85 6.73 4.79
N GLY A 30 -1.74 6.75 6.11
CA GLY A 30 -2.83 7.13 7.00
C GLY A 30 -3.80 6.01 7.34
N PHE A 31 -3.39 4.75 7.18
CA PHE A 31 -4.17 3.61 7.67
C PHE A 31 -4.19 3.58 9.21
N ARG A 32 -5.23 2.99 9.77
CA ARG A 32 -5.28 2.62 11.18
C ARG A 32 -4.89 1.16 11.33
N ALA A 33 -3.91 0.87 12.17
CA ALA A 33 -3.45 -0.51 12.40
C ALA A 33 -4.07 -1.11 13.66
N GLU A 34 -4.50 -2.37 13.56
CA GLU A 34 -4.87 -3.21 14.70
C GLU A 34 -4.00 -4.46 14.71
N ARG A 35 -3.19 -4.61 15.75
CA ARG A 35 -2.28 -5.75 15.91
C ARG A 35 -3.01 -7.01 16.33
N PHE A 36 -2.55 -8.13 15.84
CA PHE A 36 -2.95 -9.44 16.32
C PHE A 36 -1.74 -10.35 16.59
N ALA A 37 -1.94 -11.27 17.53
CA ALA A 37 -1.05 -12.41 17.77
C ALA A 37 -1.91 -13.64 17.99
N ARG A 38 -1.77 -14.63 17.12
CA ARG A 38 -2.57 -15.85 17.17
C ARG A 38 -1.75 -17.05 16.71
N ASN A 39 -1.68 -18.09 17.54
CA ASN A 39 -0.96 -19.34 17.22
C ASN A 39 0.50 -19.12 16.81
N GLY A 40 1.20 -18.16 17.45
CA GLY A 40 2.60 -17.84 17.14
C GLY A 40 2.78 -16.98 15.87
N ILE A 41 1.69 -16.62 15.21
CA ILE A 41 1.69 -15.72 14.06
C ILE A 41 1.33 -14.33 14.55
N GLU A 42 2.18 -13.36 14.25
CA GLU A 42 1.95 -11.96 14.54
C GLU A 42 1.70 -11.19 13.25
N GLY A 43 1.04 -10.06 13.38
CA GLY A 43 0.78 -9.16 12.27
C GLY A 43 -0.14 -8.04 12.67
N PHE A 44 -0.74 -7.40 11.67
CA PHE A 44 -1.74 -6.36 11.89
C PHE A 44 -2.68 -6.26 10.70
N TRP A 45 -3.86 -5.75 10.98
CA TRP A 45 -4.83 -5.36 9.98
C TRP A 45 -4.78 -3.84 9.80
N LEU A 46 -4.80 -3.41 8.56
CA LEU A 46 -4.78 -2.01 8.18
C LEU A 46 -6.16 -1.60 7.67
N TYR A 47 -6.74 -0.67 8.38
CA TYR A 47 -8.08 -0.15 8.10
C TYR A 47 -8.00 1.16 7.33
N ALA A 48 -8.71 1.22 6.21
CA ALA A 48 -9.07 2.46 5.55
C ALA A 48 -10.54 2.75 5.91
N ALA A 49 -10.81 3.85 6.62
CA ALA A 49 -12.06 4.07 7.31
C ALA A 49 -12.39 2.85 8.22
N ASP A 50 -13.49 2.15 8.00
CA ASP A 50 -13.90 1.00 8.79
C ASP A 50 -13.63 -0.36 8.11
N GLU A 51 -12.96 -0.34 6.95
CA GLU A 51 -12.69 -1.53 6.15
C GLU A 51 -11.26 -2.05 6.35
N PRO A 52 -11.05 -3.30 6.81
CA PRO A 52 -9.73 -3.91 6.97
C PRO A 52 -9.19 -4.40 5.62
N LEU A 53 -8.76 -3.48 4.77
CA LEU A 53 -8.41 -3.75 3.39
C LEU A 53 -7.08 -4.48 3.21
N VAL A 54 -6.14 -4.29 4.13
CA VAL A 54 -4.81 -4.89 4.03
C VAL A 54 -4.52 -5.69 5.29
N HIS A 55 -4.25 -6.98 5.12
CA HIS A 55 -3.77 -7.82 6.20
C HIS A 55 -2.27 -7.99 6.07
N VAL A 56 -1.55 -7.83 7.13
CA VAL A 56 -0.10 -8.03 7.18
C VAL A 56 0.19 -9.20 8.11
N THR A 57 0.86 -10.21 7.57
CA THR A 57 1.24 -11.41 8.31
C THR A 57 2.76 -11.52 8.38
N GLN A 58 3.28 -11.63 9.59
CA GLN A 58 4.69 -11.88 9.81
C GLN A 58 5.12 -13.22 9.23
N VAL A 59 6.30 -13.25 8.62
CA VAL A 59 6.98 -14.46 8.21
C VAL A 59 8.44 -14.44 8.70
N GLU A 60 8.98 -15.62 9.03
CA GLU A 60 10.37 -15.73 9.49
C GLU A 60 11.36 -15.59 8.34
N THR A 61 11.01 -16.13 7.18
CA THR A 61 11.85 -16.09 5.98
C THR A 61 11.26 -15.10 4.96
N PRO A 62 12.08 -14.22 4.38
CA PRO A 62 11.62 -13.38 3.28
C PRO A 62 11.02 -14.23 2.16
N PRO A 63 9.97 -13.76 1.47
CA PRO A 63 9.48 -14.44 0.29
C PRO A 63 10.61 -14.54 -0.74
N GLU A 64 10.84 -15.75 -1.26
CA GLU A 64 11.83 -15.96 -2.32
C GLU A 64 11.45 -15.17 -3.57
N PRO A 65 12.42 -14.52 -4.24
CA PRO A 65 12.17 -13.87 -5.51
C PRO A 65 11.78 -14.93 -6.55
N THR A 66 10.68 -14.71 -7.21
CA THR A 66 10.08 -15.67 -8.14
C THR A 66 10.79 -15.83 -9.50
N SER A 67 11.91 -15.15 -9.73
CA SER A 67 12.72 -15.36 -10.93
C SER A 67 14.19 -14.94 -10.78
N SER A 68 15.05 -15.81 -11.26
CA SER A 68 16.52 -15.68 -11.23
C SER A 68 17.12 -14.81 -12.34
N ALA A 69 16.35 -14.03 -13.09
CA ALA A 69 16.83 -13.35 -14.29
C ALA A 69 16.24 -11.96 -14.49
N SER A 70 16.34 -11.08 -13.51
CA SER A 70 15.85 -9.71 -13.72
C SER A 70 16.69 -8.69 -12.96
N THR A 71 17.06 -7.60 -13.63
CA THR A 71 17.52 -6.34 -13.06
C THR A 71 16.40 -5.58 -12.32
N ALA A 72 15.26 -6.22 -12.06
CA ALA A 72 14.17 -5.69 -11.27
C ALA A 72 14.57 -5.61 -9.79
N PRO A 73 14.00 -4.65 -9.02
CA PRO A 73 14.24 -4.55 -7.58
C PRO A 73 13.96 -5.89 -6.88
N ALA A 74 14.75 -6.19 -5.85
CA ALA A 74 14.83 -7.50 -5.18
C ALA A 74 13.51 -8.06 -4.60
N HIS A 75 12.45 -7.30 -4.65
CA HIS A 75 11.13 -7.67 -4.13
C HIS A 75 10.07 -7.32 -5.18
N THR A 76 9.55 -8.34 -5.85
CA THR A 76 8.41 -8.20 -6.75
C THR A 76 7.20 -8.89 -6.14
N SER A 77 6.03 -8.31 -6.30
CA SER A 77 4.75 -8.90 -5.91
C SER A 77 4.28 -10.03 -6.85
N GLY A 78 5.18 -10.55 -7.68
CA GLY A 78 4.87 -11.54 -8.70
C GLY A 78 4.15 -10.89 -9.89
N ILE A 79 2.97 -11.42 -10.25
CA ILE A 79 2.16 -10.88 -11.36
C ILE A 79 1.35 -9.64 -10.98
N VAL A 80 1.26 -9.28 -9.70
CA VAL A 80 0.59 -8.06 -9.25
C VAL A 80 1.56 -6.90 -9.38
N ASP A 81 1.33 -6.02 -10.35
CA ASP A 81 2.18 -4.85 -10.59
C ASP A 81 2.00 -3.78 -9.51
N HIS A 82 0.76 -3.46 -9.18
CA HIS A 82 0.43 -2.45 -8.18
C HIS A 82 -0.93 -2.70 -7.54
N VAL A 83 -1.17 -1.97 -6.46
CA VAL A 83 -2.50 -1.78 -5.88
C VAL A 83 -2.85 -0.30 -5.93
N ALA A 84 -4.13 0.03 -6.07
CA ALA A 84 -4.60 1.40 -6.13
C ALA A 84 -5.67 1.66 -5.07
N PHE A 85 -5.56 2.81 -4.40
CA PHE A 85 -6.54 3.29 -3.42
C PHE A 85 -7.20 4.58 -3.89
N THR A 86 -8.48 4.71 -3.66
CA THR A 86 -9.18 6.00 -3.76
C THR A 86 -8.92 6.80 -2.50
N CYS A 87 -8.47 8.03 -2.67
CA CYS A 87 -8.03 8.89 -1.58
C CYS A 87 -8.72 10.25 -1.62
N GLU A 88 -8.69 10.91 -0.47
CA GLU A 88 -9.17 12.28 -0.29
C GLU A 88 -8.05 13.16 0.26
N ARG A 89 -8.20 14.49 0.10
CA ARG A 89 -7.29 15.49 0.67
C ARG A 89 -5.85 15.38 0.16
N LEU A 90 -5.70 15.51 -1.16
CA LEU A 90 -4.41 15.48 -1.87
C LEU A 90 -3.33 16.35 -1.17
N GLU A 91 -3.66 17.60 -0.82
CA GLU A 91 -2.69 18.52 -0.21
C GLU A 91 -2.17 18.02 1.15
N ASN A 92 -3.02 17.35 1.92
CA ASN A 92 -2.61 16.74 3.19
C ASN A 92 -1.63 15.59 2.98
N LEU A 93 -1.85 14.79 1.94
CA LEU A 93 -0.91 13.72 1.58
C LEU A 93 0.42 14.32 1.13
N LEU A 94 0.42 15.29 0.20
CA LEU A 94 1.64 15.90 -0.32
C LEU A 94 2.48 16.55 0.79
N ALA A 95 1.83 17.28 1.71
CA ALA A 95 2.50 17.85 2.88
C ALA A 95 3.13 16.78 3.78
N ARG A 96 2.45 15.65 3.95
CA ARG A 96 2.95 14.51 4.74
C ARG A 96 4.13 13.83 4.06
N LEU A 97 4.06 13.55 2.77
CA LEU A 97 5.14 12.97 1.99
C LEU A 97 6.40 13.84 2.03
N HIS A 98 6.23 15.14 1.90
CA HIS A 98 7.32 16.10 2.01
C HIS A 98 7.93 16.11 3.42
N ARG A 99 7.10 16.20 4.46
CA ARG A 99 7.57 16.20 5.86
C ARG A 99 8.34 14.94 6.23
N LEU A 100 7.93 13.79 5.70
CA LEU A 100 8.53 12.47 5.99
C LEU A 100 9.62 12.08 4.99
N ASP A 101 9.95 12.96 4.04
CA ASP A 101 10.92 12.74 2.97
C ASP A 101 10.65 11.44 2.17
N VAL A 102 9.38 11.21 1.85
CA VAL A 102 8.96 10.04 1.09
C VAL A 102 9.03 10.32 -0.41
N ARG A 103 9.83 9.50 -1.12
CA ARG A 103 9.92 9.57 -2.58
C ARG A 103 8.58 9.20 -3.21
N HIS A 104 8.13 10.03 -4.15
CA HIS A 104 6.88 9.82 -4.88
C HIS A 104 6.94 10.44 -6.27
N THR A 105 6.02 10.03 -7.13
CA THR A 105 5.75 10.69 -8.41
C THR A 105 4.30 11.14 -8.46
N ARG A 106 4.04 12.23 -9.18
CA ARG A 106 2.71 12.78 -9.42
C ARG A 106 2.38 12.72 -10.90
N HIS A 107 1.18 12.26 -11.20
CA HIS A 107 0.60 12.25 -12.53
C HIS A 107 -0.76 12.93 -12.49
N ASP A 108 -0.96 13.91 -13.36
CA ASP A 108 -2.24 14.62 -13.49
C ASP A 108 -2.96 14.11 -14.75
N PHE A 109 -4.22 13.71 -14.60
CA PHE A 109 -5.08 13.22 -15.65
C PHE A 109 -6.33 14.10 -15.76
N PRO A 110 -6.18 15.35 -16.26
CA PRO A 110 -7.28 16.31 -16.31
C PRO A 110 -8.45 15.83 -17.18
N GLU A 111 -8.15 15.07 -18.24
CA GLU A 111 -9.15 14.47 -19.11
C GLU A 111 -10.05 13.43 -18.40
N PHE A 112 -9.57 12.86 -17.31
CA PHE A 112 -10.32 11.91 -16.47
C PHE A 112 -10.71 12.48 -15.10
N GLY A 113 -10.32 13.70 -14.80
CA GLY A 113 -10.68 14.39 -13.55
C GLY A 113 -10.05 13.80 -12.29
N PHE A 114 -8.82 13.27 -12.37
CA PHE A 114 -8.12 12.78 -11.19
C PHE A 114 -6.61 13.07 -11.21
N VAL A 115 -6.04 13.08 -10.02
CA VAL A 115 -4.60 13.14 -9.76
C VAL A 115 -4.16 11.83 -9.13
N GLN A 116 -3.04 11.30 -9.57
CA GLN A 116 -2.44 10.08 -9.05
C GLN A 116 -1.09 10.38 -8.40
N ILE A 117 -0.89 9.91 -7.19
CA ILE A 117 0.40 9.88 -6.51
C ILE A 117 0.86 8.43 -6.43
N VAL A 118 2.08 8.18 -6.87
CA VAL A 118 2.70 6.85 -6.81
C VAL A 118 3.77 6.83 -5.73
N VAL A 119 3.68 5.87 -4.83
CA VAL A 119 4.67 5.56 -3.80
C VAL A 119 5.02 4.08 -3.84
N HIS A 120 6.11 3.69 -3.18
CA HIS A 120 6.46 2.29 -2.98
C HIS A 120 6.56 2.02 -1.48
N ASP A 121 6.01 0.89 -1.05
CA ASP A 121 6.14 0.46 0.32
C ASP A 121 7.57 -0.04 0.62
N PRO A 122 7.92 -0.31 1.89
CA PRO A 122 9.28 -0.75 2.26
C PRO A 122 9.75 -2.05 1.59
N LEU A 123 8.85 -2.87 1.07
CA LEU A 123 9.19 -4.08 0.32
C LEU A 123 9.09 -3.89 -1.21
N GLY A 124 8.83 -2.67 -1.68
CA GLY A 124 8.84 -2.30 -3.09
C GLY A 124 7.50 -2.48 -3.82
N LEU A 125 6.40 -2.80 -3.11
CA LEU A 125 5.08 -2.81 -3.74
C LEU A 125 4.72 -1.40 -4.21
N LYS A 126 4.41 -1.26 -5.48
CA LYS A 126 3.91 -0.02 -6.07
C LYS A 126 2.48 0.24 -5.61
N ILE A 127 2.24 1.42 -5.10
CA ILE A 127 0.94 1.87 -4.60
C ILE A 127 0.53 3.14 -5.34
N GLU A 128 -0.64 3.13 -5.94
CA GLU A 128 -1.25 4.29 -6.58
C GLU A 128 -2.31 4.88 -5.66
N LEU A 129 -2.21 6.17 -5.40
CA LEU A 129 -3.14 6.94 -4.57
C LEU A 129 -3.89 7.89 -5.48
N ASN A 130 -5.14 7.59 -5.77
CA ASN A 130 -5.97 8.30 -6.74
C ASN A 130 -6.91 9.29 -6.04
N PHE A 131 -6.80 10.55 -6.43
CA PHE A 131 -7.60 11.68 -5.90
C PHE A 131 -8.51 12.22 -6.99
N THR A 132 -9.81 12.06 -6.82
CA THR A 132 -10.79 12.63 -7.73
C THR A 132 -10.88 14.14 -7.49
N GLU A 133 -10.75 14.95 -8.54
CA GLU A 133 -11.01 16.38 -8.46
C GLU A 133 -12.51 16.65 -8.27
N PRO A 134 -12.87 17.74 -7.55
CA PRO A 134 -14.28 18.12 -7.43
C PRO A 134 -14.90 18.35 -8.83
N GLY A 135 -15.84 17.50 -9.22
CA GLY A 135 -16.50 17.57 -10.54
C GLY A 135 -16.01 16.54 -11.56
N GLY A 136 -14.99 15.75 -11.25
CA GLY A 136 -14.56 14.62 -12.07
C GLY A 136 -15.58 13.48 -12.01
N ALA A 137 -16.04 13.01 -13.18
CA ALA A 137 -16.87 11.81 -13.28
C ALA A 137 -16.00 10.56 -13.01
N ARG A 138 -16.56 9.61 -12.26
CA ARG A 138 -16.00 8.25 -12.15
C ARG A 138 -16.28 7.47 -13.42
#